data_fc78e4caa8621cadc3bc79bfb5dbf5bb
#
_entry.id   fc78e4caa8621cadc3bc79bfb5dbf5bb
#
_cell.length_a   1.000
_cell.length_b   1.000
_cell.length_c   1.000
_cell.angle_alpha   90.00
_cell.angle_beta   90.00
_cell.angle_gamma   90.00
#
_symmetry.space_group_name_H-M   'P 1'
#
loop_
_entity.id
_entity.type
_entity.pdbx_description
1 polymer ?
#
loop_
_entity_poly.entity_id
_entity_poly.type
_entity_poly.pdbx_seq_one_letter_code
_entity_poly.pdbx_strand_id
1 'polypeptide(L)'
;VTVKPNRGNIISSDGKLMASSLPEYRIYMDFMSGEKDEKRRKKDQARRDSILTANMDSICIGLHKIFPDKSAAQFKAHLKKGRQAKSRNYLIYPKRISYIQYKEVKRLPVFCLNRYKGGFKELAYNQRKKPFGSLAARTLGDVYADTAKGARNGIELAFDTILKGR
;
A
#
# COMPACT_ATOMS: atom_id res chain seq x y z
N VAL A 1 14.39 12.59 -3.96
CA VAL A 1 13.81 11.23 -3.88
C VAL A 1 13.72 10.69 -5.28
N THR A 2 14.51 9.69 -5.61
CA THR A 2 14.48 9.03 -6.93
C THR A 2 13.23 8.15 -7.00
N VAL A 3 12.30 8.50 -7.87
CA VAL A 3 11.11 7.68 -8.13
C VAL A 3 11.47 6.66 -9.20
N LYS A 4 11.42 5.37 -8.86
CA LYS A 4 11.66 4.32 -9.85
C LYS A 4 10.49 4.29 -10.84
N PRO A 5 10.76 4.22 -12.17
CA PRO A 5 9.71 4.12 -13.16
C PRO A 5 8.93 2.81 -13.02
N ASN A 6 7.67 2.83 -13.41
CA ASN A 6 6.87 1.62 -13.50
C ASN A 6 7.28 0.84 -14.76
N ARG A 7 7.39 -0.48 -14.62
CA ARG A 7 7.68 -1.35 -15.75
C ARG A 7 6.54 -1.31 -16.77
N GLY A 8 6.87 -1.14 -18.05
CA GLY A 8 5.93 -1.05 -19.16
C GLY A 8 5.03 -2.27 -19.31
N ASN A 9 3.92 -2.11 -20.01
CA ASN A 9 2.96 -3.19 -20.29
C ASN A 9 3.36 -4.02 -21.51
N ILE A 10 3.02 -5.30 -21.50
CA ILE A 10 3.07 -6.16 -22.68
C ILE A 10 1.63 -6.39 -23.15
N ILE A 11 1.37 -6.09 -24.40
CA ILE A 11 0.05 -6.10 -25.01
C ILE A 11 0.09 -7.09 -26.20
N SER A 12 -0.97 -7.87 -26.39
CA SER A 12 -1.12 -8.73 -27.56
C SER A 12 -1.49 -7.92 -28.82
N SER A 13 -1.42 -8.53 -29.99
CA SER A 13 -1.76 -7.87 -31.27
C SER A 13 -3.21 -7.37 -31.34
N ASP A 14 -4.12 -8.00 -30.58
CA ASP A 14 -5.54 -7.60 -30.45
C ASP A 14 -5.78 -6.58 -29.31
N GLY A 15 -4.71 -6.00 -28.75
CA GLY A 15 -4.78 -4.94 -27.73
C GLY A 15 -5.04 -5.42 -26.30
N LYS A 16 -5.05 -6.75 -26.05
CA LYS A 16 -5.27 -7.28 -24.70
C LYS A 16 -4.01 -7.20 -23.84
N LEU A 17 -4.17 -6.86 -22.58
CA LEU A 17 -3.08 -6.69 -21.63
C LEU A 17 -2.54 -8.06 -21.16
N MET A 18 -1.39 -8.46 -21.68
CA MET A 18 -0.77 -9.76 -21.36
C MET A 18 0.07 -9.73 -20.08
N ALA A 19 0.79 -8.64 -19.82
CA ALA A 19 1.49 -8.41 -18.57
C ALA A 19 1.49 -6.93 -18.22
N SER A 20 1.23 -6.62 -16.94
CA SER A 20 1.16 -5.24 -16.42
C SER A 20 1.72 -5.15 -15.02
N SER A 21 2.27 -3.98 -14.69
CA SER A 21 2.71 -3.65 -13.33
C SER A 21 1.59 -2.90 -12.63
N LEU A 22 1.00 -3.54 -11.62
CA LEU A 22 -0.03 -2.93 -10.79
C LEU A 22 0.55 -2.57 -9.42
N PRO A 23 0.36 -1.34 -8.95
CA PRO A 23 0.78 -0.95 -7.61
C PRO A 23 -0.08 -1.66 -6.56
N GLU A 24 0.57 -2.32 -5.61
CA GLU A 24 -0.02 -2.83 -4.38
C GLU A 24 0.56 -2.06 -3.21
N TYR A 25 -0.19 -1.94 -2.15
CA TYR A 25 0.19 -1.13 -1.00
C TYR A 25 0.18 -1.95 0.28
N ARG A 26 1.13 -1.67 1.17
CA ARG A 26 1.00 -1.99 2.59
C ARG A 26 0.76 -0.71 3.36
N ILE A 27 -0.15 -0.75 4.30
CA ILE A 27 -0.59 0.41 5.07
C ILE A 27 -0.14 0.29 6.52
N TYR A 28 0.44 1.36 7.00
CA TYR A 28 1.01 1.45 8.35
C TYR A 28 0.48 2.68 9.08
N MET A 29 0.50 2.62 10.39
CA MET A 29 0.23 3.74 11.27
C MET A 29 1.47 4.08 12.10
N ASP A 30 1.83 5.35 12.12
CA ASP A 30 2.85 5.91 13.01
C ASP A 30 2.16 6.68 14.14
N PHE A 31 2.01 6.03 15.28
CA PHE A 31 1.38 6.64 16.45
C PHE A 31 2.24 7.73 17.09
N MET A 32 3.51 7.83 16.72
CA MET A 32 4.45 8.83 17.24
C MET A 32 4.82 9.90 16.21
N SER A 33 4.14 9.92 15.05
CA SER A 33 4.38 10.94 14.03
C SER A 33 4.04 12.35 14.54
N GLY A 34 4.64 13.35 13.92
CA GLY A 34 4.43 14.75 14.23
C GLY A 34 5.55 15.61 13.65
N GLU A 35 5.46 16.90 13.80
CA GLU A 35 6.49 17.84 13.35
C GLU A 35 7.82 17.66 14.12
N LYS A 36 8.91 18.24 13.61
CA LYS A 36 10.23 18.15 14.24
C LYS A 36 10.27 18.86 15.61
N ASP A 37 9.53 19.97 15.73
CA ASP A 37 9.39 20.72 16.99
C ASP A 37 8.63 19.88 18.02
N GLU A 38 9.18 19.74 19.22
CA GLU A 38 8.63 18.87 20.26
C GLU A 38 7.25 19.33 20.77
N LYS A 39 7.05 20.64 20.92
CA LYS A 39 5.76 21.21 21.38
C LYS A 39 4.67 20.96 20.34
N ARG A 40 4.98 21.21 19.06
CA ARG A 40 4.05 20.97 17.95
C ARG A 40 3.77 19.48 17.78
N ARG A 41 4.78 18.62 17.90
CA ARG A 41 4.64 17.17 17.85
C ARG A 41 3.70 16.65 18.93
N LYS A 42 3.84 17.08 20.18
CA LYS A 42 2.93 16.70 21.28
C LYS A 42 1.49 17.15 21.00
N LYS A 43 1.31 18.37 20.44
CA LYS A 43 -0.01 18.88 20.05
C LYS A 43 -0.63 18.07 18.91
N ASP A 44 0.14 17.72 17.89
CA ASP A 44 -0.33 16.88 16.76
C ASP A 44 -0.71 15.48 17.22
N GLN A 45 0.09 14.89 18.13
CA GLN A 45 -0.21 13.58 18.73
C GLN A 45 -1.50 13.61 19.53
N ALA A 46 -1.68 14.61 20.40
CA ALA A 46 -2.90 14.76 21.20
C ALA A 46 -4.14 14.95 20.33
N ARG A 47 -4.04 15.79 19.29
CA ARG A 47 -5.13 16.02 18.33
C ARG A 47 -5.48 14.74 17.56
N ARG A 48 -4.48 14.02 17.05
CA ARG A 48 -4.70 12.75 16.36
C ARG A 48 -5.34 11.73 17.27
N ASP A 49 -4.87 11.59 18.50
CA ASP A 49 -5.38 10.68 19.50
C ASP A 49 -6.84 10.99 19.88
N SER A 50 -7.20 12.26 19.97
CA SER A 50 -8.57 12.71 20.16
C SER A 50 -9.46 12.30 18.97
N ILE A 51 -9.04 12.61 17.73
CA ILE A 51 -9.80 12.26 16.53
C ILE A 51 -9.92 10.72 16.39
N LEU A 52 -8.84 9.98 16.65
CA LEU A 52 -8.83 8.52 16.60
C LEU A 52 -9.80 7.92 17.63
N THR A 53 -9.84 8.48 18.84
CA THR A 53 -10.72 7.98 19.91
C THR A 53 -12.19 8.29 19.60
N ALA A 54 -12.49 9.52 19.16
CA ALA A 54 -13.84 9.95 18.82
C ALA A 54 -14.43 9.16 17.62
N ASN A 55 -13.58 8.81 16.64
CA ASN A 55 -14.02 8.13 15.42
C ASN A 55 -13.64 6.65 15.35
N MET A 56 -13.23 6.03 16.47
CA MET A 56 -12.70 4.66 16.47
C MET A 56 -13.69 3.67 15.84
N ASP A 57 -14.96 3.77 16.17
CA ASP A 57 -15.97 2.84 15.65
C ASP A 57 -16.22 3.06 14.15
N SER A 58 -16.31 4.31 13.70
CA SER A 58 -16.42 4.65 12.27
C SER A 58 -15.25 4.15 11.46
N ILE A 59 -14.02 4.30 11.97
CA ILE A 59 -12.79 3.80 11.33
C ILE A 59 -12.84 2.27 11.24
N CYS A 60 -13.20 1.58 12.32
CA CYS A 60 -13.22 0.12 12.36
C CYS A 60 -14.32 -0.48 11.48
N ILE A 61 -15.49 0.15 11.42
CA ILE A 61 -16.57 -0.22 10.50
C ILE A 61 -16.12 0.02 9.05
N GLY A 62 -15.49 1.15 8.75
CA GLY A 62 -14.94 1.46 7.44
C GLY A 62 -13.88 0.46 7.00
N LEU A 63 -12.95 0.09 7.89
CA LEU A 63 -11.94 -0.93 7.62
C LEU A 63 -12.57 -2.32 7.40
N HIS A 64 -13.61 -2.68 8.16
CA HIS A 64 -14.34 -3.94 7.95
C HIS A 64 -15.05 -3.98 6.59
N LYS A 65 -15.64 -2.87 6.15
CA LYS A 65 -16.25 -2.75 4.81
C LYS A 65 -15.23 -3.00 3.69
N ILE A 66 -14.02 -2.47 3.84
CA ILE A 66 -12.95 -2.60 2.84
C ILE A 66 -12.30 -3.99 2.93
N PHE A 67 -12.18 -4.54 4.14
CA PHE A 67 -11.52 -5.82 4.44
C PHE A 67 -12.46 -6.73 5.26
N PRO A 68 -13.38 -7.44 4.60
CA PRO A 68 -14.41 -8.26 5.29
C PRO A 68 -13.86 -9.49 6.00
N ASP A 69 -12.59 -9.85 5.75
CA ASP A 69 -11.90 -10.96 6.42
C ASP A 69 -11.56 -10.69 7.90
N LYS A 70 -11.69 -9.44 8.36
CA LYS A 70 -11.53 -9.06 9.77
C LYS A 70 -12.74 -8.27 10.26
N SER A 71 -13.24 -8.61 11.45
CA SER A 71 -14.35 -7.88 12.06
C SER A 71 -13.93 -6.47 12.55
N ALA A 72 -14.91 -5.57 12.67
CA ALA A 72 -14.67 -4.24 13.24
C ALA A 72 -14.08 -4.31 14.65
N ALA A 73 -14.52 -5.29 15.46
CA ALA A 73 -13.99 -5.52 16.81
C ALA A 73 -12.50 -5.90 16.80
N GLN A 74 -12.09 -6.74 15.84
CA GLN A 74 -10.70 -7.13 15.67
C GLN A 74 -9.83 -5.93 15.24
N PHE A 75 -10.31 -5.08 14.33
CA PHE A 75 -9.62 -3.84 13.97
C PHE A 75 -9.51 -2.89 15.17
N LYS A 76 -10.57 -2.77 15.98
CA LYS A 76 -10.57 -1.94 17.19
C LYS A 76 -9.51 -2.40 18.19
N ALA A 77 -9.48 -3.71 18.49
CA ALA A 77 -8.47 -4.29 19.38
C ALA A 77 -7.04 -4.09 18.81
N HIS A 78 -6.88 -4.32 17.52
CA HIS A 78 -5.60 -4.15 16.82
C HIS A 78 -5.08 -2.70 16.89
N LEU A 79 -5.89 -1.71 16.54
CA LEU A 79 -5.50 -0.30 16.60
C LEU A 79 -5.22 0.18 18.04
N LYS A 80 -6.00 -0.28 19.03
CA LYS A 80 -5.75 0.00 20.45
C LYS A 80 -4.38 -0.52 20.89
N LYS A 81 -4.03 -1.77 20.52
CA LYS A 81 -2.73 -2.39 20.82
C LYS A 81 -1.58 -1.58 20.19
N GLY A 82 -1.70 -1.17 18.93
CA GLY A 82 -0.69 -0.34 18.26
C GLY A 82 -0.50 1.01 18.93
N ARG A 83 -1.59 1.64 19.36
CA ARG A 83 -1.56 2.91 20.11
C ARG A 83 -0.87 2.77 21.46
N GLN A 84 -1.21 1.73 22.25
CA GLN A 84 -0.57 1.45 23.55
C GLN A 84 0.93 1.21 23.41
N ALA A 85 1.32 0.47 22.37
CA ALA A 85 2.73 0.20 22.06
C ALA A 85 3.48 1.43 21.52
N LYS A 86 2.82 2.58 21.26
CA LYS A 86 3.40 3.79 20.67
C LYS A 86 4.25 3.50 19.44
N SER A 87 3.81 2.54 18.62
CA SER A 87 4.59 2.05 17.49
C SER A 87 4.71 3.10 16.39
N ARG A 88 5.91 3.25 15.82
CA ARG A 88 6.17 4.15 14.68
C ARG A 88 5.90 3.51 13.32
N ASN A 89 5.75 2.20 13.29
CA ASN A 89 5.54 1.47 12.03
C ASN A 89 4.57 0.30 12.26
N TYR A 90 3.36 0.62 12.70
CA TYR A 90 2.35 -0.38 13.04
C TYR A 90 1.56 -0.77 11.79
N LEU A 91 1.64 -2.04 11.40
CA LEU A 91 0.94 -2.57 10.24
C LEU A 91 -0.57 -2.63 10.52
N ILE A 92 -1.38 -1.85 9.79
CA ILE A 92 -2.84 -1.80 9.96
C ILE A 92 -3.49 -3.08 9.44
N TYR A 93 -3.04 -3.55 8.27
CA TYR A 93 -3.56 -4.73 7.63
C TYR A 93 -2.43 -5.62 7.08
N PRO A 94 -2.41 -6.94 7.33
CA PRO A 94 -1.26 -7.81 7.05
C PRO A 94 -1.05 -8.09 5.57
N LYS A 95 -2.11 -8.08 4.77
CA LYS A 95 -2.03 -8.35 3.33
C LYS A 95 -1.70 -7.06 2.55
N ARG A 96 -1.23 -7.21 1.34
CA ARG A 96 -1.13 -6.11 0.39
C ARG A 96 -2.52 -5.77 -0.13
N ILE A 97 -2.76 -4.50 -0.39
CA ILE A 97 -4.05 -3.97 -0.84
C ILE A 97 -3.91 -3.32 -2.21
N SER A 98 -5.00 -3.31 -2.96
CA SER A 98 -5.09 -2.63 -4.25
C SER A 98 -5.11 -1.11 -4.09
N TYR A 99 -4.87 -0.39 -5.18
CA TYR A 99 -4.97 1.07 -5.22
C TYR A 99 -6.38 1.58 -4.84
N ILE A 100 -7.44 0.86 -5.25
CA ILE A 100 -8.82 1.23 -4.91
C ILE A 100 -9.02 1.14 -3.40
N GLN A 101 -8.68 0.02 -2.79
CA GLN A 101 -8.76 -0.17 -1.34
C GLN A 101 -7.92 0.87 -0.57
N TYR A 102 -6.70 1.18 -1.06
CA TYR A 102 -5.86 2.22 -0.49
C TYR A 102 -6.56 3.59 -0.48
N LYS A 103 -7.20 3.97 -1.61
CA LYS A 103 -7.96 5.23 -1.69
C LYS A 103 -9.14 5.25 -0.72
N GLU A 104 -9.86 4.15 -0.57
CA GLU A 104 -10.97 4.05 0.38
C GLU A 104 -10.48 4.17 1.82
N VAL A 105 -9.41 3.47 2.20
CA VAL A 105 -8.80 3.61 3.53
C VAL A 105 -8.38 5.06 3.79
N LYS A 106 -7.78 5.73 2.80
CA LYS A 106 -7.32 7.12 2.94
C LYS A 106 -8.46 8.13 3.12
N ARG A 107 -9.70 7.78 2.83
CA ARG A 107 -10.88 8.61 3.10
C ARG A 107 -11.36 8.55 4.55
N LEU A 108 -10.95 7.54 5.31
CA LEU A 108 -11.37 7.37 6.69
C LEU A 108 -10.79 8.46 7.60
N PRO A 109 -11.50 8.83 8.69
CA PRO A 109 -11.01 9.80 9.68
C PRO A 109 -9.60 9.43 10.16
N VAL A 110 -8.76 10.44 10.46
CA VAL A 110 -7.33 10.30 10.79
C VAL A 110 -6.47 9.94 9.58
N PHE A 111 -6.85 8.96 8.75
CA PHE A 111 -6.06 8.53 7.59
C PHE A 111 -6.12 9.51 6.43
N CYS A 112 -7.15 10.37 6.37
CA CYS A 112 -7.25 11.49 5.41
C CYS A 112 -6.30 12.65 5.73
N LEU A 113 -5.76 12.72 6.94
CA LEU A 113 -4.82 13.75 7.34
C LEU A 113 -3.46 13.50 6.69
N ASN A 114 -2.64 14.57 6.61
CA ASN A 114 -1.29 14.41 6.08
C ASN A 114 -0.45 13.47 6.99
N ARG A 115 0.64 12.93 6.43
CA ARG A 115 1.50 11.95 7.07
C ARG A 115 1.99 12.35 8.46
N TYR A 116 2.29 13.62 8.68
CA TYR A 116 2.80 14.10 9.98
C TYR A 116 1.69 14.21 11.02
N LYS A 117 0.53 14.73 10.63
CA LYS A 117 -0.63 14.94 11.54
C LYS A 117 -1.42 13.65 11.77
N GLY A 118 -1.69 12.88 10.71
CA GLY A 118 -2.47 11.63 10.77
C GLY A 118 -1.65 10.40 11.13
N GLY A 119 -0.36 10.39 10.80
CA GLY A 119 0.51 9.23 11.01
C GLY A 119 0.29 8.07 10.05
N PHE A 120 -0.60 8.21 9.07
CA PHE A 120 -0.84 7.18 8.07
C PHE A 120 0.31 7.13 7.06
N LYS A 121 0.86 5.94 6.85
CA LYS A 121 1.97 5.68 5.91
C LYS A 121 1.61 4.54 4.98
N GLU A 122 1.97 4.69 3.74
CA GLU A 122 1.89 3.64 2.73
C GLU A 122 3.26 3.26 2.21
N LEU A 123 3.40 1.99 1.86
CA LEU A 123 4.54 1.47 1.13
C LEU A 123 4.03 0.81 -0.14
N ALA A 124 4.37 1.42 -1.28
CA ALA A 124 3.97 0.91 -2.59
C ALA A 124 4.92 -0.21 -3.05
N TYR A 125 4.33 -1.25 -3.61
CA TYR A 125 5.02 -2.36 -4.26
C TYR A 125 4.49 -2.50 -5.67
N ASN A 126 5.36 -2.53 -6.65
CA ASN A 126 4.98 -2.82 -8.02
C ASN A 126 4.99 -4.32 -8.23
N GLN A 127 3.82 -4.92 -8.40
CA GLN A 127 3.69 -6.33 -8.69
C GLN A 127 3.39 -6.55 -10.18
N ARG A 128 4.18 -7.40 -10.81
CA ARG A 128 3.93 -7.82 -12.18
C ARG A 128 2.80 -8.83 -12.19
N LYS A 129 1.73 -8.54 -12.91
CA LYS A 129 0.56 -9.44 -13.06
C LYS A 129 0.37 -9.83 -14.50
N LYS A 130 -0.05 -11.07 -14.69
CA LYS A 130 -0.44 -11.65 -15.99
C LYS A 130 -1.93 -11.96 -15.91
N PRO A 131 -2.81 -11.11 -16.47
CA PRO A 131 -4.26 -11.27 -16.32
C PRO A 131 -4.80 -12.61 -16.84
N PHE A 132 -4.15 -13.18 -17.85
CA PHE A 132 -4.53 -14.47 -18.45
C PHE A 132 -3.82 -15.68 -17.82
N GLY A 133 -3.23 -15.54 -16.66
CA GLY A 133 -2.62 -16.62 -15.88
C GLY A 133 -1.53 -17.37 -16.63
N SER A 134 -1.77 -18.64 -16.96
CA SER A 134 -0.80 -19.52 -17.62
C SER A 134 -0.70 -19.32 -19.15
N LEU A 135 -1.63 -18.56 -19.75
CA LEU A 135 -1.61 -18.30 -21.19
C LEU A 135 -0.30 -17.59 -21.58
N ALA A 136 0.43 -18.21 -22.50
CA ALA A 136 1.74 -17.73 -22.97
C ALA A 136 2.76 -17.43 -21.83
N ALA A 137 2.61 -18.05 -20.68
CA ALA A 137 3.44 -17.74 -19.48
C ALA A 137 4.94 -17.94 -19.76
N ARG A 138 5.32 -19.00 -20.48
CA ARG A 138 6.73 -19.27 -20.86
C ARG A 138 7.26 -18.24 -21.84
N THR A 139 6.45 -17.86 -22.84
CA THR A 139 6.81 -16.86 -23.86
C THR A 139 6.94 -15.46 -23.22
N LEU A 140 5.98 -15.07 -22.38
CA LEU A 140 6.04 -13.79 -21.66
C LEU A 140 7.23 -13.75 -20.73
N GLY A 141 7.49 -14.84 -20.02
CA GLY A 141 8.56 -14.91 -19.03
C GLY A 141 8.16 -14.31 -17.69
N ASP A 142 9.12 -14.27 -16.80
CA ASP A 142 8.94 -13.79 -15.42
C ASP A 142 9.95 -12.69 -15.06
N VAL A 143 9.60 -11.94 -14.03
CA VAL A 143 10.51 -10.97 -13.37
C VAL A 143 10.89 -11.49 -11.99
N TYR A 144 12.06 -11.09 -11.48
CA TYR A 144 12.45 -11.40 -10.13
C TYR A 144 11.52 -10.69 -9.12
N ALA A 145 11.31 -11.33 -7.97
CA ALA A 145 10.55 -10.72 -6.88
C ALA A 145 11.17 -9.40 -6.40
N ASP A 146 12.49 -9.30 -6.46
CA ASP A 146 13.23 -8.06 -6.33
C ASP A 146 13.31 -7.39 -7.71
N THR A 147 12.53 -6.34 -7.88
CA THR A 147 12.44 -5.59 -9.15
C THR A 147 13.77 -4.97 -9.61
N ALA A 148 14.73 -4.82 -8.70
CA ALA A 148 16.07 -4.33 -9.05
C ALA A 148 16.85 -5.34 -9.90
N LYS A 149 16.58 -6.64 -9.76
CA LYS A 149 17.22 -7.72 -10.52
C LYS A 149 16.68 -7.85 -11.95
N GLY A 150 15.59 -7.14 -12.29
CA GLY A 150 15.03 -7.13 -13.63
C GLY A 150 14.22 -8.37 -14.00
N ALA A 151 14.27 -8.74 -15.28
CA ALA A 151 13.55 -9.89 -15.82
C ALA A 151 14.38 -11.17 -15.76
N ARG A 152 13.69 -12.30 -15.72
CA ARG A 152 14.28 -13.62 -15.56
C ARG A 152 14.41 -14.37 -16.90
N ASN A 153 13.39 -14.31 -17.72
CA ASN A 153 13.31 -15.04 -18.98
C ASN A 153 12.22 -14.47 -19.92
N GLY A 154 12.09 -15.03 -21.12
CA GLY A 154 11.04 -14.72 -22.09
C GLY A 154 11.10 -13.29 -22.65
N ILE A 155 9.95 -12.79 -23.13
CA ILE A 155 9.80 -11.43 -23.67
C ILE A 155 10.18 -10.39 -22.59
N GLU A 156 9.88 -10.65 -21.33
CA GLU A 156 10.28 -9.79 -20.22
C GLU A 156 11.78 -9.56 -20.21
N LEU A 157 12.61 -10.60 -20.44
CA LEU A 157 14.07 -10.47 -20.49
C LEU A 157 14.54 -9.85 -21.81
N ALA A 158 14.00 -10.31 -22.93
CA ALA A 158 14.42 -9.80 -24.25
C ALA A 158 14.21 -8.29 -24.41
N PHE A 159 13.16 -7.74 -23.78
CA PHE A 159 12.81 -6.32 -23.82
C PHE A 159 13.01 -5.60 -22.48
N ASP A 160 13.83 -6.15 -21.58
CA ASP A 160 14.00 -5.61 -20.23
C ASP A 160 14.43 -4.13 -20.22
N THR A 161 15.34 -3.75 -21.12
CA THR A 161 15.82 -2.35 -21.25
C THR A 161 14.71 -1.38 -21.64
N ILE A 162 13.78 -1.81 -22.48
CA ILE A 162 12.64 -1.00 -22.93
C ILE A 162 11.58 -0.96 -21.84
N LEU A 163 11.26 -2.13 -21.25
CA LEU A 163 10.22 -2.28 -20.25
C LEU A 163 10.55 -1.57 -18.93
N LYS A 164 11.81 -1.51 -18.53
CA LYS A 164 12.23 -0.82 -17.30
C LYS A 164 11.99 0.70 -17.34
N GLY A 165 11.91 1.29 -18.50
CA GLY A 165 11.91 2.73 -18.67
C GLY A 165 13.30 3.34 -18.37
N ARG A 166 13.38 4.65 -18.55
CA ARG A 166 14.57 5.47 -18.26
C ARG A 166 14.43 6.21 -16.95
#